data_5f59360af576e558378a44372f50e799
#
_entry.id   5f59360af576e558378a44372f50e799
#
_cell.length_a   1.000
_cell.length_b   1.000
_cell.length_c   1.000
_cell.angle_alpha   90.00
_cell.angle_beta   90.00
_cell.angle_gamma   90.00
#
_symmetry.space_group_name_H-M   'P 1'
#
loop_
_entity.id
_entity.type
_entity.pdbx_description
1 polymer ?
#
loop_
_entity_poly.entity_id
_entity_poly.type
_entity_poly.pdbx_seq_one_letter_code
_entity_poly.pdbx_strand_id
1 'polypeptide(L)'
;ERRLKALQSKSAKYTSKLFFNIFKAFFVLFLFLAVAGTAIGFGMIKGIIDNAPSVDIMNIQPDRFATTVYDADGNLTDTLVTSGSNRESATYEELPKDLINAFVAIEDSRFWSHDGIDLRSIARAVHGLISDDYSGGGSTITQQLIKNNVFSGGMETSWGARIERKLQEQYLAVQLEKNSGMSKEETKKVIITNYLNTINLGYNTLGVKVAARRYFNKEVSDLTLSECAVLASITKNPSRLNPISGAEDNAERRRIVLQYMYE
;
A
#
# COMPACT_ATOMS: atom_id res chain seq x y z
N GLU A 1 73.07 -19.91 -12.47
CA GLU A 1 71.78 -20.31 -11.88
C GLU A 1 71.38 -19.48 -10.62
N ARG A 2 72.24 -19.29 -9.63
CA ARG A 2 71.96 -18.55 -8.39
C ARG A 2 71.53 -17.08 -8.63
N ARG A 3 72.22 -16.37 -9.61
CA ARG A 3 71.87 -14.98 -9.97
C ARG A 3 70.53 -14.87 -10.68
N LEU A 4 70.20 -15.82 -11.55
CA LEU A 4 68.87 -15.88 -12.23
C LEU A 4 67.68 -16.11 -11.22
N LYS A 5 67.83 -17.03 -10.27
CA LYS A 5 66.88 -17.28 -9.20
C LYS A 5 66.71 -16.07 -8.30
N ALA A 6 67.76 -15.31 -7.99
CA ALA A 6 67.69 -14.09 -7.19
C ALA A 6 66.97 -12.94 -7.93
N LEU A 7 67.16 -12.79 -9.24
CA LEU A 7 66.45 -11.82 -10.09
C LEU A 7 65.02 -12.15 -10.26
N GLN A 8 64.64 -13.42 -10.47
CA GLN A 8 63.24 -13.88 -10.51
C GLN A 8 62.53 -13.66 -9.19
N SER A 9 63.19 -13.93 -8.07
CA SER A 9 62.65 -13.69 -6.73
C SER A 9 62.41 -12.19 -6.43
N LYS A 10 63.31 -11.31 -6.89
CA LYS A 10 63.14 -9.86 -6.77
C LYS A 10 62.01 -9.36 -7.66
N SER A 11 61.94 -9.79 -8.92
CA SER A 11 60.85 -9.45 -9.85
C SER A 11 59.48 -9.89 -9.29
N ALA A 12 59.36 -11.12 -8.79
CA ALA A 12 58.12 -11.62 -8.16
C ALA A 12 57.68 -10.81 -6.94
N LYS A 13 58.63 -10.34 -6.12
CA LYS A 13 58.33 -9.46 -4.98
C LYS A 13 57.86 -8.06 -5.42
N TYR A 14 58.45 -7.52 -6.50
CA TYR A 14 58.02 -6.23 -7.05
C TYR A 14 56.60 -6.30 -7.67
N THR A 15 56.35 -7.34 -8.47
CA THR A 15 55.01 -7.57 -9.05
C THR A 15 53.94 -7.80 -7.99
N SER A 16 54.24 -8.56 -6.94
CA SER A 16 53.31 -8.76 -5.81
C SER A 16 53.03 -7.46 -5.06
N LYS A 17 54.05 -6.62 -4.78
CA LYS A 17 53.86 -5.32 -4.14
C LYS A 17 53.07 -4.36 -5.02
N LEU A 18 53.31 -4.33 -6.32
CA LEU A 18 52.59 -3.51 -7.28
C LEU A 18 51.10 -3.92 -7.31
N PHE A 19 50.84 -5.23 -7.45
CA PHE A 19 49.50 -5.78 -7.43
C PHE A 19 48.74 -5.42 -6.13
N PHE A 20 49.40 -5.57 -4.98
CA PHE A 20 48.81 -5.24 -3.69
C PHE A 20 48.52 -3.74 -3.53
N ASN A 21 49.37 -2.86 -4.05
CA ASN A 21 49.13 -1.42 -4.04
C ASN A 21 47.97 -1.02 -4.97
N ILE A 22 47.90 -1.64 -6.16
CA ILE A 22 46.77 -1.45 -7.09
C ILE A 22 45.50 -1.93 -6.46
N PHE A 23 45.49 -3.12 -5.85
CA PHE A 23 44.31 -3.64 -5.13
C PHE A 23 43.87 -2.71 -4.01
N LYS A 24 44.80 -2.18 -3.18
CA LYS A 24 44.50 -1.20 -2.15
C LYS A 24 43.85 0.07 -2.74
N ALA A 25 44.38 0.59 -3.83
CA ALA A 25 43.87 1.78 -4.47
C ALA A 25 42.42 1.55 -4.97
N PHE A 26 42.15 0.42 -5.61
CA PHE A 26 40.79 0.03 -6.04
C PHE A 26 39.85 -0.17 -4.85
N PHE A 27 40.33 -0.80 -3.78
CA PHE A 27 39.53 -1.01 -2.58
C PHE A 27 39.16 0.30 -1.89
N VAL A 28 40.11 1.25 -1.77
CA VAL A 28 39.86 2.59 -1.22
C VAL A 28 38.88 3.36 -2.12
N LEU A 29 39.06 3.30 -3.44
CA LEU A 29 38.14 3.92 -4.39
C LEU A 29 36.73 3.33 -4.27
N PHE A 30 36.63 2.00 -4.17
CA PHE A 30 35.35 1.32 -3.95
C PHE A 30 34.67 1.77 -2.67
N LEU A 31 35.40 1.84 -1.54
CA LEU A 31 34.87 2.34 -0.28
C LEU A 31 34.41 3.80 -0.39
N PHE A 32 35.21 4.64 -1.04
CA PHE A 32 34.80 6.03 -1.27
C PHE A 32 33.52 6.14 -2.08
N LEU A 33 33.40 5.40 -3.18
CA LEU A 33 32.20 5.38 -4.02
C LEU A 33 30.99 4.80 -3.25
N ALA A 34 31.19 3.78 -2.42
CA ALA A 34 30.14 3.23 -1.58
C ALA A 34 29.64 4.24 -0.55
N VAL A 35 30.54 4.94 0.14
CA VAL A 35 30.17 6.00 1.11
C VAL A 35 29.49 7.18 0.40
N ALA A 36 30.04 7.65 -0.70
CA ALA A 36 29.45 8.74 -1.48
C ALA A 36 28.05 8.35 -2.01
N GLY A 37 27.92 7.14 -2.56
CA GLY A 37 26.64 6.63 -3.04
C GLY A 37 25.57 6.51 -1.94
N THR A 38 25.96 6.02 -0.75
CA THR A 38 25.04 5.96 0.40
C THR A 38 24.66 7.35 0.90
N ALA A 39 25.59 8.30 0.96
CA ALA A 39 25.31 9.67 1.37
C ALA A 39 24.34 10.38 0.41
N ILE A 40 24.56 10.21 -0.92
CA ILE A 40 23.67 10.73 -1.94
C ILE A 40 22.28 10.09 -1.82
N GLY A 41 22.21 8.75 -1.72
CA GLY A 41 20.94 8.04 -1.55
C GLY A 41 20.16 8.50 -0.31
N PHE A 42 20.86 8.70 0.81
CA PHE A 42 20.24 9.21 2.04
C PHE A 42 19.73 10.65 1.89
N GLY A 43 20.50 11.50 1.22
CA GLY A 43 20.10 12.88 0.93
C GLY A 43 18.86 12.95 0.02
N MET A 44 18.78 12.07 -0.98
CA MET A 44 17.61 11.97 -1.87
C MET A 44 16.36 11.51 -1.11
N ILE A 45 16.47 10.45 -0.31
CA ILE A 45 15.35 9.95 0.51
C ILE A 45 14.89 11.03 1.49
N LYS A 46 15.83 11.71 2.16
CA LYS A 46 15.49 12.80 3.06
C LYS A 46 14.77 13.94 2.32
N GLY A 47 15.25 14.35 1.15
CA GLY A 47 14.58 15.36 0.34
C GLY A 47 13.17 14.98 -0.07
N ILE A 48 12.92 13.72 -0.42
CA ILE A 48 11.58 13.18 -0.74
C ILE A 48 10.67 13.26 0.49
N ILE A 49 11.17 12.88 1.67
CA ILE A 49 10.42 12.90 2.93
C ILE A 49 10.11 14.34 3.36
N ASP A 50 11.07 15.25 3.28
CA ASP A 50 10.92 16.64 3.67
C ASP A 50 9.88 17.38 2.79
N ASN A 51 9.64 16.91 1.58
CA ASN A 51 8.62 17.40 0.66
C ASN A 51 7.28 16.63 0.74
N ALA A 52 7.15 15.66 1.64
CA ALA A 52 5.89 14.95 1.80
C ALA A 52 4.80 15.89 2.35
N PRO A 53 3.54 15.77 1.85
CA PRO A 53 2.45 16.57 2.38
C PRO A 53 2.19 16.24 3.85
N SER A 54 1.64 17.20 4.60
CA SER A 54 1.18 16.93 5.96
C SER A 54 -0.12 16.12 5.93
N VAL A 55 -0.23 15.10 6.77
CA VAL A 55 -1.43 14.26 6.89
C VAL A 55 -1.85 14.20 8.35
N ASP A 56 -3.13 14.50 8.58
CA ASP A 56 -3.77 14.34 9.88
C ASP A 56 -4.83 13.24 9.77
N ILE A 57 -4.88 12.36 10.78
CA ILE A 57 -5.82 11.25 10.83
C ILE A 57 -7.28 11.70 10.83
N MET A 58 -7.56 12.86 11.41
CA MET A 58 -8.91 13.43 11.45
C MET A 58 -9.36 13.96 10.09
N ASN A 59 -8.42 14.29 9.20
CA ASN A 59 -8.65 14.89 7.90
C ASN A 59 -8.38 13.94 6.71
N ILE A 60 -8.02 12.67 6.97
CA ILE A 60 -7.76 11.68 5.92
C ILE A 60 -9.05 11.05 5.38
N GLN A 61 -10.07 11.87 5.24
CA GLN A 61 -11.36 11.45 4.67
C GLN A 61 -11.43 11.83 3.18
N PRO A 62 -12.28 11.14 2.40
CA PRO A 62 -12.59 11.58 1.05
C PRO A 62 -13.18 12.98 1.06
N ASP A 63 -12.83 13.78 0.08
CA ASP A 63 -13.30 15.18 -0.08
C ASP A 63 -14.63 15.31 -0.83
N ARG A 64 -15.11 14.23 -1.44
CA ARG A 64 -16.31 14.22 -2.30
C ARG A 64 -17.29 13.13 -1.89
N PHE A 65 -18.52 13.56 -1.62
CA PHE A 65 -19.65 12.70 -1.31
C PHE A 65 -20.82 12.98 -2.25
N ALA A 66 -21.74 12.05 -2.35
CA ALA A 66 -23.01 12.27 -3.00
C ALA A 66 -23.79 13.35 -2.22
N THR A 67 -24.53 14.18 -2.94
CA THR A 67 -25.44 15.15 -2.33
C THR A 67 -26.81 14.51 -2.21
N THR A 68 -27.29 14.34 -0.99
CA THR A 68 -28.62 13.80 -0.71
C THR A 68 -29.65 14.92 -0.61
N VAL A 69 -30.81 14.74 -1.25
CA VAL A 69 -31.92 15.67 -1.25
C VAL A 69 -33.08 15.07 -0.46
N TYR A 70 -33.60 15.84 0.48
CA TYR A 70 -34.72 15.41 1.34
C TYR A 70 -35.94 16.31 1.11
N ASP A 71 -37.15 15.76 1.30
CA ASP A 71 -38.38 16.55 1.34
C ASP A 71 -38.52 17.29 2.67
N ALA A 72 -39.61 18.04 2.81
CA ALA A 72 -39.92 18.80 4.04
C ALA A 72 -40.18 17.91 5.25
N ASP A 73 -40.49 16.64 5.04
CA ASP A 73 -40.79 15.64 6.07
C ASP A 73 -39.55 14.82 6.45
N GLY A 74 -38.40 15.10 5.80
CA GLY A 74 -37.12 14.43 6.04
C GLY A 74 -36.94 13.11 5.30
N ASN A 75 -37.80 12.80 4.32
CA ASN A 75 -37.61 11.62 3.48
C ASN A 75 -36.60 11.88 2.36
N LEU A 76 -35.71 10.92 2.08
CA LEU A 76 -34.79 10.98 0.97
C LEU A 76 -35.59 10.96 -0.34
N THR A 77 -35.43 12.01 -1.17
CA THR A 77 -36.14 12.14 -2.45
C THR A 77 -35.21 11.92 -3.65
N ASP A 78 -33.92 12.29 -3.53
CA ASP A 78 -32.97 12.14 -4.61
C ASP A 78 -31.52 12.09 -4.09
N THR A 79 -30.60 11.58 -4.92
CA THR A 79 -29.18 11.57 -4.64
C THR A 79 -28.42 12.05 -5.88
N LEU A 80 -27.85 13.25 -5.79
CA LEU A 80 -27.07 13.85 -6.88
C LEU A 80 -25.63 13.35 -6.82
N VAL A 81 -25.20 12.69 -7.89
CA VAL A 81 -23.87 12.08 -8.02
C VAL A 81 -23.11 12.72 -9.16
N THR A 82 -21.94 13.25 -8.86
CA THR A 82 -20.94 13.68 -9.86
C THR A 82 -19.84 12.62 -10.01
N SER A 83 -18.97 12.77 -10.99
CA SER A 83 -17.83 11.88 -11.14
C SER A 83 -16.94 11.89 -9.89
N GLY A 84 -16.73 10.74 -9.28
CA GLY A 84 -15.91 10.59 -8.07
C GLY A 84 -16.62 10.95 -6.76
N SER A 85 -17.93 11.25 -6.76
CA SER A 85 -18.71 11.58 -5.57
C SER A 85 -19.75 10.53 -5.16
N ASN A 86 -19.86 9.42 -5.88
CA ASN A 86 -20.80 8.35 -5.53
C ASN A 86 -20.32 7.58 -4.29
N ARG A 87 -20.42 8.22 -3.15
CA ARG A 87 -19.91 7.75 -1.87
C ARG A 87 -20.86 8.15 -0.75
N GLU A 88 -21.11 7.20 0.15
CA GLU A 88 -21.77 7.42 1.43
C GLU A 88 -20.84 6.85 2.52
N SER A 89 -20.74 7.58 3.63
CA SER A 89 -19.95 7.11 4.78
C SER A 89 -20.71 6.08 5.59
N ALA A 90 -20.03 5.02 5.96
CA ALA A 90 -20.41 4.14 7.04
C ALA A 90 -19.60 4.48 8.29
N THR A 91 -20.20 4.36 9.48
CA THR A 91 -19.47 4.39 10.76
C THR A 91 -18.85 3.02 11.02
N TYR A 92 -17.91 2.93 11.98
CA TYR A 92 -17.28 1.65 12.33
C TYR A 92 -18.32 0.62 12.82
N GLU A 93 -19.33 1.10 13.53
CA GLU A 93 -20.41 0.29 14.13
C GLU A 93 -21.37 -0.29 13.07
N GLU A 94 -21.50 0.38 11.93
CA GLU A 94 -22.29 -0.12 10.79
C GLU A 94 -21.57 -1.23 10.02
N LEU A 95 -20.24 -1.35 10.18
CA LEU A 95 -19.42 -2.30 9.41
C LEU A 95 -19.45 -3.70 10.05
N PRO A 96 -19.96 -4.74 9.36
CA PRO A 96 -19.89 -6.10 9.86
C PRO A 96 -18.44 -6.54 10.12
N LYS A 97 -18.19 -7.31 11.17
CA LYS A 97 -16.87 -7.88 11.45
C LYS A 97 -16.35 -8.70 10.28
N ASP A 98 -17.22 -9.45 9.61
CA ASP A 98 -16.86 -10.26 8.44
C ASP A 98 -16.38 -9.39 7.27
N LEU A 99 -16.95 -8.20 7.10
CA LEU A 99 -16.49 -7.26 6.07
C LEU A 99 -15.08 -6.76 6.38
N ILE A 100 -14.86 -6.30 7.59
CA ILE A 100 -13.53 -5.84 8.04
C ILE A 100 -12.50 -6.98 7.88
N ASN A 101 -12.85 -8.18 8.36
CA ASN A 101 -11.96 -9.35 8.28
C ASN A 101 -11.64 -9.76 6.84
N ALA A 102 -12.61 -9.69 5.92
CA ALA A 102 -12.40 -10.02 4.51
C ALA A 102 -11.37 -9.09 3.85
N PHE A 103 -11.47 -7.78 4.10
CA PHE A 103 -10.49 -6.82 3.58
C PHE A 103 -9.14 -6.94 4.25
N VAL A 104 -9.09 -7.09 5.57
CA VAL A 104 -7.85 -7.29 6.30
C VAL A 104 -7.14 -8.57 5.84
N ALA A 105 -7.85 -9.67 5.71
CA ALA A 105 -7.28 -10.96 5.31
C ALA A 105 -6.60 -10.89 3.92
N ILE A 106 -7.24 -10.22 2.95
CA ILE A 106 -6.75 -10.21 1.56
C ILE A 106 -5.75 -9.10 1.27
N GLU A 107 -5.87 -7.94 1.93
CA GLU A 107 -5.05 -6.76 1.65
C GLU A 107 -3.89 -6.61 2.63
N ASP A 108 -4.10 -6.92 3.91
CA ASP A 108 -3.15 -6.64 4.98
C ASP A 108 -3.40 -7.51 6.22
N SER A 109 -3.10 -8.79 6.13
CA SER A 109 -3.42 -9.78 7.18
C SER A 109 -2.86 -9.47 8.57
N ARG A 110 -1.86 -8.58 8.67
CA ARG A 110 -1.28 -8.11 9.94
C ARG A 110 -1.64 -6.67 10.28
N PHE A 111 -2.68 -6.12 9.68
CA PHE A 111 -3.13 -4.73 9.85
C PHE A 111 -3.15 -4.29 11.32
N TRP A 112 -3.71 -5.12 12.21
CA TRP A 112 -3.84 -4.77 13.64
C TRP A 112 -2.52 -4.79 14.42
N SER A 113 -1.45 -5.37 13.86
CA SER A 113 -0.19 -5.58 14.58
C SER A 113 0.92 -4.61 14.24
N HIS A 114 1.00 -4.11 12.99
CA HIS A 114 2.05 -3.16 12.58
C HIS A 114 1.64 -1.70 12.79
N ASP A 115 2.60 -0.78 12.62
CA ASP A 115 2.41 0.67 12.77
C ASP A 115 2.62 1.38 11.41
N GLY A 116 1.63 1.26 10.52
CA GLY A 116 1.59 1.90 9.20
C GLY A 116 2.25 1.11 8.08
N ILE A 117 3.34 0.40 8.33
CA ILE A 117 4.05 -0.45 7.36
C ILE A 117 4.25 -1.86 7.90
N ASP A 118 4.23 -2.84 7.00
CA ASP A 118 4.51 -4.23 7.31
C ASP A 118 5.83 -4.68 6.68
N LEU A 119 6.91 -4.68 7.48
CA LEU A 119 8.25 -5.04 7.01
C LEU A 119 8.34 -6.47 6.48
N ARG A 120 7.54 -7.41 7.02
CA ARG A 120 7.53 -8.80 6.53
C ARG A 120 6.87 -8.89 5.15
N SER A 121 5.80 -8.13 4.89
CA SER A 121 5.18 -8.05 3.57
C SER A 121 6.10 -7.36 2.55
N ILE A 122 6.82 -6.32 2.96
CA ILE A 122 7.84 -5.68 2.12
C ILE A 122 8.96 -6.68 1.77
N ALA A 123 9.49 -7.40 2.75
CA ALA A 123 10.54 -8.40 2.52
C ALA A 123 10.07 -9.52 1.58
N ARG A 124 8.83 -10.01 1.75
CA ARG A 124 8.21 -11.00 0.87
C ARG A 124 8.06 -10.48 -0.57
N ALA A 125 7.57 -9.24 -0.73
CA ALA A 125 7.42 -8.62 -2.04
C ALA A 125 8.78 -8.45 -2.76
N VAL A 126 9.84 -8.05 -2.04
CA VAL A 126 11.20 -7.96 -2.58
C VAL A 126 11.73 -9.35 -2.96
N HIS A 127 11.52 -10.36 -2.12
CA HIS A 127 11.90 -11.74 -2.45
C HIS A 127 11.17 -12.24 -3.71
N GLY A 128 9.86 -11.99 -3.82
CA GLY A 128 9.06 -12.36 -4.98
C GLY A 128 9.53 -11.71 -6.29
N LEU A 129 10.04 -10.48 -6.25
CA LEU A 129 10.66 -9.83 -7.41
C LEU A 129 11.98 -10.48 -7.86
N ILE A 130 12.71 -11.09 -6.91
CA ILE A 130 14.00 -11.75 -7.21
C ILE A 130 13.77 -13.19 -7.67
N SER A 131 12.76 -13.89 -7.11
CA SER A 131 12.49 -15.31 -7.37
C SER A 131 11.49 -15.56 -8.51
N ASP A 132 10.98 -14.49 -9.15
CA ASP A 132 9.91 -14.55 -10.16
C ASP A 132 8.61 -15.20 -9.66
N ASP A 133 8.44 -15.28 -8.35
CA ASP A 133 7.26 -15.81 -7.65
C ASP A 133 6.49 -14.65 -6.99
N TYR A 134 5.71 -13.94 -7.80
CA TYR A 134 4.97 -12.77 -7.34
C TYR A 134 3.67 -13.15 -6.62
N SER A 135 3.77 -13.47 -5.35
CA SER A 135 2.65 -13.93 -4.50
C SER A 135 2.03 -12.83 -3.62
N GLY A 136 1.80 -11.63 -4.12
CA GLY A 136 1.02 -10.62 -3.39
C GLY A 136 1.62 -9.23 -3.26
N GLY A 137 0.82 -8.25 -2.84
CA GLY A 137 1.22 -6.87 -2.61
C GLY A 137 1.97 -6.67 -1.28
N GLY A 138 2.90 -5.70 -1.26
CA GLY A 138 3.60 -5.30 -0.03
C GLY A 138 3.05 -4.02 0.61
N SER A 139 1.91 -3.50 0.14
CA SER A 139 1.30 -2.26 0.64
C SER A 139 0.28 -2.55 1.72
N THR A 140 0.32 -1.80 2.81
CA THR A 140 -0.67 -1.89 3.89
C THR A 140 -1.96 -1.14 3.56
N ILE A 141 -3.04 -1.41 4.31
CA ILE A 141 -4.31 -0.66 4.23
C ILE A 141 -4.06 0.83 4.48
N THR A 142 -3.22 1.19 5.43
CA THR A 142 -2.85 2.58 5.74
C THR A 142 -2.17 3.27 4.56
N GLN A 143 -1.24 2.60 3.88
CA GLN A 143 -0.62 3.12 2.67
C GLN A 143 -1.62 3.29 1.52
N GLN A 144 -2.56 2.36 1.36
CA GLN A 144 -3.60 2.46 0.34
C GLN A 144 -4.57 3.61 0.62
N LEU A 145 -4.94 3.84 1.89
CA LEU A 145 -5.76 4.98 2.30
C LEU A 145 -5.07 6.30 1.94
N ILE A 146 -3.79 6.45 2.28
CA ILE A 146 -3.00 7.63 1.93
C ILE A 146 -2.91 7.81 0.42
N LYS A 147 -2.59 6.75 -0.33
CA LYS A 147 -2.54 6.79 -1.78
C LYS A 147 -3.84 7.33 -2.38
N ASN A 148 -4.98 6.90 -1.88
CA ASN A 148 -6.28 7.24 -2.44
C ASN A 148 -6.73 8.66 -2.10
N ASN A 149 -6.44 9.14 -0.88
CA ASN A 149 -6.95 10.42 -0.38
C ASN A 149 -5.93 11.57 -0.46
N VAL A 150 -4.63 11.27 -0.41
CA VAL A 150 -3.56 12.28 -0.44
C VAL A 150 -2.94 12.40 -1.85
N PHE A 151 -2.76 11.26 -2.53
CA PHE A 151 -2.09 11.20 -3.84
C PHE A 151 -3.06 10.90 -5.00
N SER A 152 -4.35 11.19 -4.85
CA SER A 152 -5.37 11.05 -5.90
C SER A 152 -5.35 9.69 -6.62
N GLY A 153 -5.10 8.60 -5.87
CA GLY A 153 -5.10 7.24 -6.39
C GLY A 153 -3.81 6.77 -7.07
N GLY A 154 -2.76 7.61 -7.15
CA GLY A 154 -1.46 7.21 -7.69
C GLY A 154 -1.46 7.11 -9.22
N MET A 155 -1.81 8.20 -9.88
CA MET A 155 -1.93 8.30 -11.35
C MET A 155 -0.61 8.72 -12.05
N GLU A 156 0.53 8.64 -11.34
CA GLU A 156 1.82 9.04 -11.89
C GLU A 156 2.24 8.12 -13.05
N THR A 157 2.74 8.75 -14.12
CA THR A 157 3.19 8.04 -15.33
C THR A 157 4.67 7.71 -15.30
N SER A 158 5.50 8.52 -14.61
CA SER A 158 6.95 8.31 -14.55
C SER A 158 7.35 7.36 -13.42
N TRP A 159 8.40 6.56 -13.65
CA TRP A 159 8.95 5.63 -12.65
C TRP A 159 9.50 6.37 -11.42
N GLY A 160 10.18 7.50 -11.61
CA GLY A 160 10.72 8.32 -10.52
C GLY A 160 9.61 8.85 -9.60
N ALA A 161 8.54 9.43 -10.16
CA ALA A 161 7.41 9.91 -9.38
C ALA A 161 6.68 8.78 -8.62
N ARG A 162 6.61 7.56 -9.18
CA ARG A 162 6.06 6.40 -8.48
C ARG A 162 6.89 5.99 -7.27
N ILE A 163 8.23 6.04 -7.37
CA ILE A 163 9.11 5.74 -6.24
C ILE A 163 8.99 6.82 -5.18
N GLU A 164 9.04 8.09 -5.58
CA GLU A 164 8.88 9.24 -4.69
C GLU A 164 7.58 9.11 -3.89
N ARG A 165 6.44 8.97 -4.56
CA ARG A 165 5.15 8.74 -3.91
C ARG A 165 5.20 7.51 -2.99
N LYS A 166 5.79 6.40 -3.42
CA LYS A 166 5.84 5.18 -2.60
C LYS A 166 6.63 5.35 -1.31
N LEU A 167 7.73 6.10 -1.36
CA LEU A 167 8.50 6.46 -0.16
C LEU A 167 7.70 7.41 0.76
N GLN A 168 7.01 8.39 0.17
CA GLN A 168 6.12 9.29 0.92
C GLN A 168 4.95 8.54 1.54
N GLU A 169 4.28 7.62 0.82
CA GLU A 169 3.22 6.76 1.39
C GLU A 169 3.69 5.98 2.61
N GLN A 170 4.89 5.38 2.56
CA GLN A 170 5.43 4.62 3.67
C GLN A 170 5.73 5.52 4.89
N TYR A 171 6.36 6.66 4.63
CA TYR A 171 6.65 7.64 5.69
C TYR A 171 5.36 8.16 6.34
N LEU A 172 4.41 8.60 5.52
CA LEU A 172 3.14 9.14 6.00
C LEU A 172 2.29 8.10 6.73
N ALA A 173 2.33 6.83 6.31
CA ALA A 173 1.63 5.75 7.00
C ALA A 173 2.14 5.55 8.42
N VAL A 174 3.46 5.59 8.61
CA VAL A 174 4.07 5.51 9.94
C VAL A 174 3.74 6.77 10.77
N GLN A 175 3.81 7.97 10.17
CA GLN A 175 3.48 9.21 10.86
C GLN A 175 2.02 9.26 11.29
N LEU A 176 1.10 8.88 10.41
CA LEU A 176 -0.33 8.86 10.67
C LEU A 176 -0.67 7.98 11.88
N GLU A 177 -0.12 6.78 11.94
CA GLU A 177 -0.42 5.85 13.02
C GLU A 177 0.27 6.22 14.34
N LYS A 178 1.51 6.71 14.29
CA LYS A 178 2.26 7.08 15.51
C LYS A 178 1.82 8.41 16.12
N ASN A 179 1.39 9.35 15.29
CA ASN A 179 1.07 10.72 15.73
C ASN A 179 -0.44 10.98 15.79
N SER A 180 -1.27 9.94 15.78
CA SER A 180 -2.74 10.06 15.82
C SER A 180 -3.28 10.70 17.10
N GLY A 181 -2.52 10.66 18.20
CA GLY A 181 -2.99 11.10 19.51
C GLY A 181 -4.00 10.15 20.18
N MET A 182 -4.33 9.02 19.54
CA MET A 182 -5.27 8.01 19.99
C MET A 182 -4.55 6.71 20.36
N SER A 183 -5.26 5.79 21.02
CA SER A 183 -4.76 4.43 21.19
C SER A 183 -4.56 3.74 19.84
N LYS A 184 -3.71 2.71 19.78
CA LYS A 184 -3.47 1.94 18.55
C LYS A 184 -4.77 1.36 18.00
N GLU A 185 -5.62 0.82 18.87
CA GLU A 185 -6.89 0.23 18.49
C GLU A 185 -7.84 1.26 17.85
N GLU A 186 -8.00 2.42 18.48
CA GLU A 186 -8.83 3.51 17.95
C GLU A 186 -8.29 4.02 16.61
N THR A 187 -6.97 4.23 16.52
CA THR A 187 -6.29 4.61 15.27
C THR A 187 -6.60 3.61 14.15
N LYS A 188 -6.49 2.32 14.42
CA LYS A 188 -6.78 1.26 13.44
C LYS A 188 -8.26 1.24 13.03
N LYS A 189 -9.18 1.45 13.98
CA LYS A 189 -10.62 1.56 13.67
C LYS A 189 -10.91 2.74 12.74
N VAL A 190 -10.31 3.90 13.00
CA VAL A 190 -10.46 5.08 12.12
C VAL A 190 -9.89 4.81 10.73
N ILE A 191 -8.70 4.21 10.64
CA ILE A 191 -8.04 3.90 9.37
C ILE A 191 -8.87 2.93 8.53
N ILE A 192 -9.32 1.81 9.11
CA ILE A 192 -10.08 0.80 8.35
C ILE A 192 -11.43 1.36 7.90
N THR A 193 -12.10 2.16 8.74
CA THR A 193 -13.36 2.82 8.39
C THR A 193 -13.18 3.77 7.20
N ASN A 194 -12.19 4.65 7.26
CA ASN A 194 -11.89 5.57 6.17
C ASN A 194 -11.45 4.85 4.89
N TYR A 195 -10.68 3.77 5.01
CA TYR A 195 -10.31 2.93 3.88
C TYR A 195 -11.55 2.33 3.20
N LEU A 196 -12.43 1.70 3.97
CA LEU A 196 -13.66 1.09 3.45
C LEU A 196 -14.65 2.12 2.87
N ASN A 197 -14.62 3.36 3.35
CA ASN A 197 -15.37 4.47 2.78
C ASN A 197 -14.74 5.08 1.52
N THR A 198 -13.47 4.77 1.23
CA THR A 198 -12.71 5.40 0.14
C THR A 198 -12.56 4.53 -1.10
N ILE A 199 -12.45 3.21 -0.91
CA ILE A 199 -12.04 2.29 -1.97
C ILE A 199 -12.98 2.31 -3.18
N ASN A 200 -12.37 2.18 -4.37
CA ASN A 200 -13.11 2.03 -5.62
C ASN A 200 -13.51 0.56 -5.81
N LEU A 201 -14.81 0.32 -5.88
CA LEU A 201 -15.39 -1.01 -6.07
C LEU A 201 -16.05 -1.19 -7.44
N GLY A 202 -15.62 -0.40 -8.43
CA GLY A 202 -16.09 -0.50 -9.81
C GLY A 202 -17.40 0.25 -10.08
N TYR A 203 -17.74 0.46 -11.36
CA TYR A 203 -18.97 1.13 -11.77
C TYR A 203 -19.28 2.45 -11.07
N ASN A 204 -18.28 3.30 -10.88
CA ASN A 204 -18.40 4.55 -10.12
C ASN A 204 -18.95 4.34 -8.70
N THR A 205 -18.63 3.20 -8.09
CA THR A 205 -19.05 2.83 -6.72
C THR A 205 -17.86 3.03 -5.79
N LEU A 206 -17.96 4.00 -4.92
CA LEU A 206 -16.91 4.39 -3.98
C LEU A 206 -17.35 4.09 -2.56
N GLY A 207 -16.57 3.26 -1.87
CA GLY A 207 -16.89 2.78 -0.51
C GLY A 207 -17.89 1.65 -0.45
N VAL A 208 -17.87 0.96 0.69
CA VAL A 208 -18.62 -0.29 0.89
C VAL A 208 -20.11 -0.08 1.06
N LYS A 209 -20.57 1.07 1.57
CA LYS A 209 -21.99 1.34 1.79
C LYS A 209 -22.75 1.44 0.47
N VAL A 210 -22.22 2.21 -0.48
CA VAL A 210 -22.78 2.31 -1.84
C VAL A 210 -22.64 0.97 -2.58
N ALA A 211 -21.55 0.23 -2.36
CA ALA A 211 -21.35 -1.08 -2.97
C ALA A 211 -22.35 -2.12 -2.48
N ALA A 212 -22.68 -2.13 -1.19
CA ALA A 212 -23.69 -3.03 -0.62
C ALA A 212 -25.07 -2.82 -1.27
N ARG A 213 -25.50 -1.58 -1.41
CA ARG A 213 -26.74 -1.25 -2.09
C ARG A 213 -26.71 -1.59 -3.58
N ARG A 214 -25.62 -1.24 -4.27
CA ARG A 214 -25.50 -1.46 -5.71
C ARG A 214 -25.49 -2.93 -6.10
N TYR A 215 -24.71 -3.74 -5.40
CA TYR A 215 -24.49 -5.14 -5.79
C TYR A 215 -25.48 -6.11 -5.16
N PHE A 216 -26.01 -5.77 -3.98
CA PHE A 216 -26.87 -6.68 -3.20
C PHE A 216 -28.21 -6.09 -2.80
N ASN A 217 -28.44 -4.79 -3.05
CA ASN A 217 -29.66 -4.07 -2.59
C ASN A 217 -29.88 -4.23 -1.08
N LYS A 218 -28.78 -4.07 -0.30
CA LYS A 218 -28.77 -4.22 1.16
C LYS A 218 -28.07 -3.04 1.83
N GLU A 219 -28.38 -2.80 3.08
CA GLU A 219 -27.52 -1.99 3.94
C GLU A 219 -26.19 -2.74 4.22
N VAL A 220 -25.13 -1.97 4.51
CA VAL A 220 -23.79 -2.57 4.72
C VAL A 220 -23.77 -3.49 5.94
N SER A 221 -24.59 -3.18 6.98
CA SER A 221 -24.77 -4.00 8.19
C SER A 221 -25.40 -5.37 7.93
N ASP A 222 -26.14 -5.52 6.82
CA ASP A 222 -26.91 -6.73 6.50
C ASP A 222 -26.18 -7.68 5.55
N LEU A 223 -24.91 -7.36 5.23
CA LEU A 223 -24.09 -8.19 4.35
C LEU A 223 -23.75 -9.52 5.01
N THR A 224 -23.97 -10.60 4.26
CA THR A 224 -23.52 -11.94 4.65
C THR A 224 -22.01 -12.09 4.46
N LEU A 225 -21.39 -13.08 5.11
CA LEU A 225 -19.96 -13.43 4.93
C LEU A 225 -19.58 -13.56 3.44
N SER A 226 -20.42 -14.22 2.64
CA SER A 226 -20.16 -14.41 1.21
C SER A 226 -20.16 -13.08 0.45
N GLU A 227 -21.07 -12.17 0.75
CA GLU A 227 -21.18 -10.84 0.17
C GLU A 227 -20.00 -9.94 0.59
N CYS A 228 -19.58 -10.02 1.85
CA CYS A 228 -18.37 -9.36 2.34
C CYS A 228 -17.12 -9.81 1.54
N ALA A 229 -16.97 -11.10 1.32
CA ALA A 229 -15.88 -11.65 0.53
C ALA A 229 -15.96 -11.28 -0.96
N VAL A 230 -17.16 -11.12 -1.53
CA VAL A 230 -17.36 -10.59 -2.89
C VAL A 230 -16.84 -9.17 -2.98
N LEU A 231 -17.20 -8.27 -2.04
CA LEU A 231 -16.72 -6.89 -2.05
C LEU A 231 -15.20 -6.81 -1.91
N ALA A 232 -14.60 -7.57 -0.99
CA ALA A 232 -13.16 -7.62 -0.81
C ALA A 232 -12.43 -8.13 -2.06
N SER A 233 -13.05 -9.00 -2.84
CA SER A 233 -12.47 -9.54 -4.09
C SER A 233 -12.29 -8.49 -5.18
N ILE A 234 -13.11 -7.42 -5.19
CA ILE A 234 -13.13 -6.40 -6.24
C ILE A 234 -11.85 -5.55 -6.22
N THR A 235 -11.25 -5.32 -5.06
CA THR A 235 -10.15 -4.37 -4.82
C THR A 235 -8.96 -4.55 -5.77
N LYS A 236 -8.61 -5.80 -6.10
CA LYS A 236 -7.45 -6.11 -6.95
C LYS A 236 -7.60 -5.57 -8.37
N ASN A 237 -8.80 -5.60 -8.92
CA ASN A 237 -9.11 -5.08 -10.26
C ASN A 237 -10.61 -4.76 -10.37
N PRO A 238 -11.03 -3.52 -10.00
CA PRO A 238 -12.44 -3.15 -9.95
C PRO A 238 -13.19 -3.26 -11.30
N SER A 239 -12.48 -3.15 -12.40
CA SER A 239 -13.09 -3.27 -13.74
C SER A 239 -13.37 -4.73 -14.12
N ARG A 240 -12.51 -5.67 -13.69
CA ARG A 240 -12.60 -7.09 -14.07
C ARG A 240 -13.34 -7.93 -13.02
N LEU A 241 -13.11 -7.62 -11.73
CA LEU A 241 -13.56 -8.47 -10.62
C LEU A 241 -14.87 -8.00 -9.99
N ASN A 242 -15.62 -7.13 -10.66
CA ASN A 242 -16.93 -6.75 -10.12
C ASN A 242 -17.99 -7.85 -10.40
N PRO A 243 -18.98 -8.03 -9.52
CA PRO A 243 -19.94 -9.15 -9.64
C PRO A 243 -20.92 -9.02 -10.80
N ILE A 244 -21.02 -7.85 -11.46
CA ILE A 244 -21.93 -7.65 -12.59
C ILE A 244 -21.31 -8.13 -13.91
N SER A 245 -20.09 -7.69 -14.23
CA SER A 245 -19.42 -8.01 -15.50
C SER A 245 -18.34 -9.08 -15.39
N GLY A 246 -17.90 -9.42 -14.20
CA GLY A 246 -16.84 -10.38 -13.93
C GLY A 246 -17.20 -11.39 -12.84
N ALA A 247 -18.42 -11.93 -12.88
CA ALA A 247 -18.96 -12.80 -11.83
C ALA A 247 -18.10 -14.06 -11.59
N GLU A 248 -17.60 -14.71 -12.67
CA GLU A 248 -16.77 -15.90 -12.57
C GLU A 248 -15.40 -15.59 -11.96
N ASP A 249 -14.71 -14.56 -12.46
CA ASP A 249 -13.43 -14.09 -11.94
C ASP A 249 -13.55 -13.64 -10.48
N ASN A 250 -14.66 -12.97 -10.11
CA ASN A 250 -14.94 -12.61 -8.73
C ASN A 250 -15.16 -13.85 -7.87
N ALA A 251 -15.92 -14.85 -8.36
CA ALA A 251 -16.18 -16.07 -7.62
C ALA A 251 -14.89 -16.86 -7.32
N GLU A 252 -13.94 -16.91 -8.26
CA GLU A 252 -12.63 -17.49 -8.04
C GLU A 252 -11.84 -16.71 -7.00
N ARG A 253 -11.79 -15.38 -7.12
CA ARG A 253 -11.09 -14.52 -6.15
C ARG A 253 -11.72 -14.59 -4.76
N ARG A 254 -13.05 -14.68 -4.66
CA ARG A 254 -13.79 -14.83 -3.41
C ARG A 254 -13.36 -16.09 -2.64
N ARG A 255 -13.10 -17.21 -3.33
CA ARG A 255 -12.58 -18.42 -2.67
C ARG A 255 -11.25 -18.15 -1.98
N ILE A 256 -10.36 -17.38 -2.63
CA ILE A 256 -9.07 -17.00 -2.03
C ILE A 256 -9.29 -16.10 -0.81
N VAL A 257 -10.21 -15.13 -0.88
CA VAL A 257 -10.54 -14.27 0.28
C VAL A 257 -11.03 -15.12 1.45
N LEU A 258 -12.00 -16.02 1.21
CA LEU A 258 -12.54 -16.90 2.25
C LEU A 258 -11.49 -17.84 2.84
N GLN A 259 -10.55 -18.33 2.02
CA GLN A 259 -9.43 -19.13 2.49
C GLN A 259 -8.53 -18.32 3.44
N TYR A 260 -8.16 -17.09 3.08
CA TYR A 260 -7.33 -16.22 3.93
C TYR A 260 -8.03 -15.76 5.21
N MET A 261 -9.37 -15.70 5.19
CA MET A 261 -10.16 -15.43 6.41
C MET A 261 -10.16 -16.64 7.37
N TYR A 262 -10.03 -17.86 6.83
CA TYR A 262 -9.98 -19.09 7.61
C TYR A 262 -8.61 -19.32 8.25
N GLU A 263 -7.52 -18.96 7.58
CA GLU A 263 -6.12 -19.07 8.05
C GLU A 263 -5.82 -18.06 9.18
#